data_b46705e93af9ef0d549fd8aab83cc026
#
_entry.id   b46705e93af9ef0d549fd8aab83cc026
#
_cell.length_a   1.000
_cell.length_b   1.000
_cell.length_c   1.000
_cell.angle_alpha   90.00
_cell.angle_beta   90.00
_cell.angle_gamma   90.00
#
_symmetry.space_group_name_H-M   'P 1'
#
loop_
_entity.id
_entity.type
_entity.pdbx_description
1 polymer ?
#
loop_
_entity_poly.entity_id
_entity_poly.type
_entity_poly.pdbx_seq_one_letter_code
_entity_poly.pdbx_strand_id
1 'polypeptide(L)' 'FKMERPGLTKVGDELSVTEGKLPTSYYYTIEHAIAMSGNYAVSERLKSRKGTVVDVKETEKGYFVTMEFDE' A
#
# COMPACT_ATOMS: atom_id res chain seq x y z
N PHE A 1 -1.67 -3.76 -1.08
CA PHE A 1 -0.87 -3.76 0.14
C PHE A 1 -1.33 -4.87 1.07
N LYS A 2 -0.39 -5.59 1.63
CA LYS A 2 -0.70 -6.66 2.57
C LYS A 2 -0.53 -6.19 4.01
N MET A 3 -1.59 -6.32 4.78
CA MET A 3 -1.64 -5.96 6.19
C MET A 3 -1.61 -7.23 7.01
N GLU A 4 -0.78 -7.29 8.05
CA GLU A 4 -0.63 -8.51 8.85
C GLU A 4 -1.63 -8.63 9.99
N ARG A 5 -2.21 -7.51 10.43
CA ARG A 5 -3.19 -7.49 11.50
C ARG A 5 -4.43 -6.72 11.05
N PRO A 6 -5.65 -7.15 11.48
CA PRO A 6 -6.86 -6.41 11.15
C PRO A 6 -6.96 -5.11 11.93
N GLY A 7 -7.78 -4.19 11.43
CA GLY A 7 -8.15 -3.00 12.17
C GLY A 7 -7.13 -1.87 12.16
N LEU A 8 -6.04 -1.99 11.38
CA LEU A 8 -5.04 -0.93 11.28
C LEU A 8 -5.50 0.22 10.38
N THR A 9 -6.40 -0.06 9.45
CA THR A 9 -6.97 0.94 8.56
C THR A 9 -8.35 0.48 8.09
N LYS A 10 -9.12 1.38 7.49
CA LYS A 10 -10.45 1.10 6.98
C LYS A 10 -10.70 1.86 5.68
N VAL A 11 -11.73 1.47 4.95
CA VAL A 11 -12.16 2.16 3.73
C VAL A 11 -12.47 3.62 4.04
N GLY A 12 -11.94 4.52 3.22
CA GLY A 12 -12.11 5.96 3.39
C GLY A 12 -10.93 6.64 4.07
N ASP A 13 -10.01 5.88 4.69
CA ASP A 13 -8.84 6.46 5.32
C ASP A 13 -7.91 7.05 4.25
N GLU A 14 -7.39 8.24 4.51
CA GLU A 14 -6.33 8.83 3.71
C GLU A 14 -5.01 8.53 4.40
N LEU A 15 -4.12 7.86 3.68
CA LEU A 15 -2.86 7.41 4.24
C LEU A 15 -1.68 7.80 3.33
N SER A 16 -0.55 8.06 3.97
CA SER A 16 0.70 8.31 3.24
C SER A 16 1.46 7.01 3.06
N VAL A 17 2.24 6.93 1.98
CA VAL A 17 3.12 5.79 1.72
C VAL A 17 4.54 6.26 1.59
N THR A 18 5.48 5.41 1.96
CA THR A 18 6.89 5.63 1.72
C THR A 18 7.36 4.68 0.63
N GLU A 19 8.30 5.14 -0.18
CA GLU A 19 8.89 4.36 -1.26
C GLU A 19 10.22 3.78 -0.81
N GLY A 20 10.38 2.47 -1.01
CA GLY A 20 11.65 1.79 -0.85
C GLY A 20 12.21 1.44 -2.23
N LYS A 21 13.50 1.62 -2.42
CA LYS A 21 14.17 1.34 -3.69
C LYS A 21 14.98 0.05 -3.59
N LEU A 22 14.74 -0.84 -4.55
CA LEU A 22 15.53 -2.04 -4.76
C LEU A 22 16.39 -1.86 -6.02
N PRO A 23 17.38 -2.72 -6.28
CA PRO A 23 18.25 -2.55 -7.46
C PRO A 23 17.50 -2.42 -8.79
N THR A 24 16.37 -3.12 -8.96
CA THR A 24 15.62 -3.13 -10.21
C THR A 24 14.14 -2.81 -10.06
N SER A 25 13.70 -2.44 -8.86
CA SER A 25 12.28 -2.23 -8.59
C SER A 25 12.06 -1.29 -7.42
N TYR A 26 10.78 -1.03 -7.14
CA TYR A 26 10.34 -0.21 -6.02
C TYR A 26 9.27 -0.96 -5.24
N TYR A 27 9.18 -0.67 -3.95
CA TYR A 27 8.08 -1.14 -3.12
C TYR A 27 7.56 0.03 -2.27
N TYR A 28 6.37 -0.13 -1.73
CA TYR A 28 5.71 0.93 -0.96
C TYR A 28 5.23 0.40 0.37
N THR A 29 5.33 1.24 1.39
CA THR A 29 4.85 0.92 2.73
C THR A 29 3.86 2.00 3.15
N ILE A 30 2.67 1.58 3.57
CA ILE A 30 1.70 2.51 4.17
C ILE A 30 2.21 2.88 5.55
N GLU A 31 2.27 4.18 5.81
CA GLU A 31 2.67 4.72 7.11
C GLU A 31 1.70 4.27 8.21
N HIS A 32 2.10 3.99 9.34
CA HIS A 32 3.35 3.65 9.98
C HIS A 32 3.48 2.12 10.05
N ALA A 33 4.03 1.52 9.03
CA ALA A 33 4.14 0.06 8.90
C ALA A 33 2.80 -0.68 8.94
N ILE A 34 1.73 -0.03 8.41
CA ILE A 34 0.39 -0.63 8.37
C ILE A 34 0.35 -1.78 7.38
N ALA A 35 0.91 -1.58 6.19
CA ALA A 35 0.90 -2.60 5.13
C ALA A 35 2.02 -2.32 4.13
N MET A 36 2.44 -3.36 3.41
CA MET A 36 3.48 -3.25 2.39
C MET A 36 2.98 -3.76 1.05
N SER A 37 3.47 -3.16 -0.02
CA SER A 37 3.15 -3.60 -1.37
C SER A 37 4.12 -4.70 -1.83
N GLY A 38 3.78 -5.33 -2.96
CA GLY A 38 4.74 -6.10 -3.73
C GLY A 38 5.71 -5.17 -4.46
N ASN A 39 6.56 -5.74 -5.29
CA ASN A 39 7.54 -4.97 -6.05
C ASN A 39 6.93 -4.42 -7.34
N TYR A 40 7.28 -3.18 -7.66
CA TYR A 40 6.83 -2.53 -8.89
C TYR A 40 8.03 -2.20 -9.78
N ALA A 41 7.85 -2.37 -11.08
CA ALA A 41 8.86 -1.97 -12.06
C ALA A 41 9.00 -0.44 -12.08
N VAL A 42 10.12 0.05 -12.62
CA VAL A 42 10.37 1.49 -12.72
C VAL A 42 9.25 2.20 -13.48
N SER A 43 8.69 1.57 -14.52
CA SER A 43 7.59 2.14 -15.30
C SER A 43 6.27 2.21 -14.52
N GLU A 44 6.16 1.49 -13.41
CA GLU A 44 4.96 1.45 -12.57
C GLU A 44 5.12 2.26 -11.29
N ARG A 45 6.21 3.00 -11.17
CA ARG A 45 6.51 3.79 -9.98
C ARG A 45 5.42 4.82 -9.70
N LEU A 46 4.98 4.87 -8.45
CA LEU A 46 3.99 5.86 -8.01
C LEU A 46 4.61 7.26 -7.95
N LYS A 47 3.86 8.25 -8.41
CA LYS A 47 4.25 9.65 -8.32
C LYS A 47 3.73 10.30 -7.06
N SER A 48 2.58 9.84 -6.57
CA SER A 48 1.96 10.33 -5.33
C SER A 48 2.47 9.55 -4.12
N ARG A 49 2.46 10.19 -2.97
CA ARG A 49 2.81 9.57 -1.69
C ARG A 49 1.64 9.50 -0.74
N LYS A 50 0.45 9.89 -1.19
CA LYS A 50 -0.76 9.86 -0.39
C LYS A 50 -1.92 9.33 -1.23
N GLY A 51 -2.69 8.45 -0.63
CA GLY A 51 -3.85 7.87 -1.29
C GLY A 51 -4.97 7.60 -0.31
N THR A 52 -6.09 7.11 -0.83
CA THR A 52 -7.28 6.77 -0.06
C THR A 52 -7.52 5.27 -0.12
N VAL A 53 -7.82 4.67 1.02
CA VAL A 53 -8.19 3.26 1.09
C VAL A 53 -9.57 3.07 0.48
N VAL A 54 -9.66 2.26 -0.56
CA VAL A 54 -10.93 1.99 -1.26
C VAL A 54 -11.48 0.61 -0.97
N ASP A 55 -10.66 -0.31 -0.49
CA ASP A 55 -11.10 -1.65 -0.14
C ASP A 55 -10.15 -2.29 0.87
N VAL A 56 -10.72 -3.09 1.77
CA VAL A 56 -9.96 -3.92 2.70
C VAL A 56 -10.56 -5.31 2.65
N LYS A 57 -9.76 -6.30 2.24
CA LYS A 57 -10.23 -7.66 2.02
C LYS A 57 -9.47 -8.64 2.90
N GLU A 58 -10.22 -9.48 3.60
CA GLU A 58 -9.65 -10.58 4.38
C GLU A 58 -9.57 -11.84 3.51
N THR A 59 -8.42 -12.49 3.52
CA THR A 59 -8.21 -13.77 2.83
C THR A 59 -7.46 -14.73 3.76
N GLU A 60 -7.33 -15.99 3.35
CA GLU A 60 -6.57 -16.99 4.09
C GLU A 60 -5.11 -16.61 4.24
N LYS A 61 -4.59 -15.79 3.35
CA LYS A 61 -3.18 -15.35 3.36
C LYS A 61 -2.95 -14.05 4.13
N GLY A 62 -4.02 -13.43 4.62
CA GLY A 62 -3.94 -12.19 5.37
C GLY A 62 -4.95 -11.16 4.91
N TYR A 63 -4.70 -9.92 5.26
CA TYR A 63 -5.59 -8.81 4.96
C TYR A 63 -4.96 -7.95 3.87
N PHE A 64 -5.72 -7.67 2.81
CA PHE A 64 -5.23 -6.88 1.69
C PHE A 64 -5.93 -5.53 1.63
N VAL A 65 -5.15 -4.48 1.50
CA VAL A 65 -5.62 -3.11 1.41
C VAL A 65 -5.43 -2.62 -0.01
N THR A 66 -6.49 -2.12 -0.61
CA THR A 66 -6.45 -1.48 -1.92
C THR A 66 -6.54 0.02 -1.74
N MET A 67 -5.60 0.75 -2.31
CA MET A 67 -5.57 2.20 -2.25
C MET A 67 -5.70 2.81 -3.63
N GLU A 68 -6.34 3.96 -3.69
CA GLU A 68 -6.43 4.77 -4.90
C GLU A 68 -5.56 6.00 -4.74
N PHE A 69 -4.71 6.24 -5.71
CA PHE A 69 -3.83 7.41 -5.76
C PHE A 69 -4.29 8.34 -6.88
N ASP A 70 -4.22 9.63 -6.63
CA ASP A 70 -4.59 10.65 -7.59
C ASP A 70 -3.44 10.89 -8.58
N GLU A 71 -3.36 10.04 -9.58
CA GLU A 71 -2.34 10.11 -10.63
C GLU A 71 -2.94 10.04 -12.01
#